data_f41f1e4ee6854a462b75c36633e6f227
#
_entry.id   f41f1e4ee6854a462b75c36633e6f227
#
_cell.length_a   1.000
_cell.length_b   1.000
_cell.length_c   1.000
_cell.angle_alpha   90.00
_cell.angle_beta   90.00
_cell.angle_gamma   90.00
#
_symmetry.space_group_name_H-M   'P 1'
#
loop_
_entity.id
_entity.type
_entity.pdbx_description
1 polymer ?
#
loop_
_entity_poly.entity_id
_entity_poly.type
_entity_poly.pdbx_seq_one_letter_code
_entity_poly.pdbx_strand_id
1 'polypeptide(L)'
;MDDKVRMRFDHVSIAVRSIDRAVEFFSRYLPLKERNPKTRDDQVSGSFYWQDFWLGGFVLEFIEDLPGQPGFVTRFIEKHGEGMHHLSIEVNHLEPVVEKLRRDGMRVVDEQKFPSGSATAFISPRSSFGALIQFWQVPDFDNPHPKPAPDGLAHFDHVSLAVKDIRRAMDFFGRYFSPVAPGREPHLSHSEGNFILGNMQVAGFKLEFIQSPPGEVENDFVARFIQRYGEGMHHISLDLKDFDGTLERLKRDGVRVVDEKTNRRGERQFFISPRDAFGVLVQVWDGL
;
A
#
# COMPACT_ATOMS: atom_id res chain seq x y z
N MET A 1 18.29 28.93 4.62
CA MET A 1 18.37 27.53 5.11
C MET A 1 17.50 26.73 4.18
N ASP A 2 18.10 25.84 3.38
CA ASP A 2 17.28 24.90 2.60
C ASP A 2 16.53 24.02 3.59
N ASP A 3 15.24 24.28 3.80
CA ASP A 3 14.38 23.42 4.58
C ASP A 3 14.26 22.09 3.80
N LYS A 4 15.12 21.15 4.20
CA LYS A 4 15.20 19.83 3.57
C LYS A 4 13.80 19.20 3.66
N VAL A 5 13.24 18.85 2.52
CA VAL A 5 11.97 18.09 2.48
C VAL A 5 12.14 16.81 3.27
N ARG A 6 11.27 16.62 4.26
CA ARG A 6 11.18 15.40 5.08
C ARG A 6 9.90 14.67 4.74
N MET A 7 10.00 13.36 4.72
CA MET A 7 8.90 12.48 4.32
C MET A 7 8.78 11.35 5.32
N ARG A 8 7.55 10.90 5.55
CA ARG A 8 7.25 9.65 6.26
C ARG A 8 6.05 8.97 5.63
N PHE A 9 6.06 7.65 5.66
CA PHE A 9 4.91 6.85 5.23
C PHE A 9 3.73 7.08 6.19
N ASP A 10 2.54 7.28 5.62
CA ASP A 10 1.32 7.46 6.38
C ASP A 10 0.43 6.22 6.26
N HIS A 11 -0.17 5.95 5.10
CA HIS A 11 -1.12 4.85 4.96
C HIS A 11 -1.13 4.17 3.58
N VAL A 12 -1.74 2.99 3.56
CA VAL A 12 -2.25 2.34 2.35
C VAL A 12 -3.77 2.54 2.34
N SER A 13 -4.31 3.09 1.25
CA SER A 13 -5.74 3.25 1.07
C SER A 13 -6.32 2.15 0.21
N ILE A 14 -7.48 1.62 0.62
CA ILE A 14 -8.24 0.57 -0.07
C ILE A 14 -9.60 1.12 -0.47
N ALA A 15 -9.90 1.11 -1.77
CA ALA A 15 -11.21 1.46 -2.30
C ALA A 15 -12.18 0.29 -2.17
N VAL A 16 -13.29 0.52 -1.47
CA VAL A 16 -14.31 -0.49 -1.20
C VAL A 16 -15.72 0.03 -1.50
N ARG A 17 -16.64 -0.88 -1.78
CA ARG A 17 -18.08 -0.55 -1.94
C ARG A 17 -18.77 -0.30 -0.61
N SER A 18 -18.22 -0.82 0.49
CA SER A 18 -18.71 -0.64 1.85
C SER A 18 -17.57 -0.77 2.84
N ILE A 19 -17.26 0.33 3.50
CA ILE A 19 -16.29 0.38 4.60
C ILE A 19 -16.73 -0.58 5.71
N ASP A 20 -18.00 -0.56 6.10
CA ASP A 20 -18.49 -1.37 7.22
C ASP A 20 -18.23 -2.87 6.99
N ARG A 21 -18.47 -3.37 5.76
CA ARG A 21 -18.18 -4.77 5.42
C ARG A 21 -16.69 -5.08 5.37
N ALA A 22 -15.89 -4.16 4.87
CA ALA A 22 -14.44 -4.34 4.85
C ALA A 22 -13.87 -4.37 6.26
N VAL A 23 -14.30 -3.45 7.13
CA VAL A 23 -13.90 -3.40 8.54
C VAL A 23 -14.32 -4.66 9.29
N GLU A 24 -15.56 -5.14 9.10
CA GLU A 24 -16.02 -6.40 9.69
C GLU A 24 -15.10 -7.57 9.28
N PHE A 25 -14.78 -7.70 7.99
CA PHE A 25 -13.92 -8.75 7.48
C PHE A 25 -12.50 -8.64 8.06
N PHE A 26 -11.83 -7.51 7.88
CA PHE A 26 -10.45 -7.37 8.28
C PHE A 26 -10.28 -7.46 9.81
N SER A 27 -11.20 -6.89 10.60
CA SER A 27 -11.15 -6.98 12.07
C SER A 27 -11.37 -8.40 12.61
N ARG A 28 -12.01 -9.27 11.83
CA ARG A 28 -12.22 -10.68 12.21
C ARG A 28 -10.93 -11.50 12.15
N TYR A 29 -10.02 -11.13 11.26
CA TYR A 29 -8.80 -11.91 10.99
C TYR A 29 -7.50 -11.19 11.35
N LEU A 30 -7.49 -9.85 11.35
CA LEU A 30 -6.34 -9.02 11.63
C LEU A 30 -6.58 -8.13 12.85
N PRO A 31 -5.55 -7.84 13.66
CA PRO A 31 -5.68 -7.02 14.87
C PRO A 31 -5.77 -5.52 14.53
N LEU A 32 -6.86 -5.11 13.86
CA LEU A 32 -7.13 -3.71 13.57
C LEU A 32 -7.47 -2.95 14.84
N LYS A 33 -6.90 -1.73 14.97
CA LYS A 33 -7.28 -0.76 16.01
C LYS A 33 -7.73 0.53 15.36
N GLU A 34 -8.97 0.92 15.56
CA GLU A 34 -9.49 2.17 15.02
C GLU A 34 -8.57 3.35 15.39
N ARG A 35 -8.19 4.14 14.38
CA ARG A 35 -7.44 5.40 14.54
C ARG A 35 -8.40 6.56 14.42
N ASN A 36 -9.21 6.57 13.35
CA ASN A 36 -10.26 7.55 13.14
C ASN A 36 -11.57 6.83 12.78
N PRO A 37 -12.71 7.28 13.32
CA PRO A 37 -14.01 6.72 12.95
C PRO A 37 -14.36 7.07 11.50
N LYS A 38 -15.36 6.37 10.95
CA LYS A 38 -15.89 6.66 9.61
C LYS A 38 -16.28 8.12 9.49
N THR A 39 -15.57 8.85 8.67
CA THR A 39 -15.64 10.30 8.51
C THR A 39 -15.98 10.64 7.08
N ARG A 40 -16.86 11.63 6.92
CA ARG A 40 -17.18 12.19 5.60
C ARG A 40 -16.18 13.27 5.25
N ASP A 41 -15.61 13.20 4.06
CA ASP A 41 -14.81 14.28 3.47
C ASP A 41 -15.59 14.95 2.34
N ASP A 42 -15.76 16.26 2.46
CA ASP A 42 -16.42 17.11 1.45
C ASP A 42 -15.42 18.07 0.78
N GLN A 43 -14.13 17.97 1.08
CA GLN A 43 -13.12 18.95 0.67
C GLN A 43 -12.38 18.56 -0.62
N VAL A 44 -12.31 17.27 -0.95
CA VAL A 44 -11.74 16.79 -2.20
C VAL A 44 -12.79 16.72 -3.31
N SER A 45 -12.34 16.61 -4.55
CA SER A 45 -13.19 16.54 -5.76
C SER A 45 -14.20 15.39 -5.73
N GLY A 46 -15.31 15.61 -5.03
CA GLY A 46 -16.36 14.64 -4.72
C GLY A 46 -16.31 14.21 -3.25
N SER A 47 -17.48 14.24 -2.61
CA SER A 47 -17.62 13.78 -1.23
C SER A 47 -17.47 12.26 -1.16
N PHE A 48 -16.78 11.78 -0.16
CA PHE A 48 -16.58 10.36 0.10
C PHE A 48 -16.49 10.09 1.60
N TYR A 49 -16.58 8.83 2.02
CA TYR A 49 -16.26 8.40 3.37
C TYR A 49 -14.88 7.78 3.42
N TRP A 50 -14.16 7.99 4.52
CA TRP A 50 -12.94 7.29 4.87
C TRP A 50 -12.98 6.85 6.32
N GLN A 51 -12.25 5.78 6.63
CA GLN A 51 -12.01 5.28 7.97
C GLN A 51 -10.65 4.59 8.00
N ASP A 52 -9.87 4.83 9.04
CA ASP A 52 -8.54 4.27 9.12
C ASP A 52 -8.24 3.55 10.43
N PHE A 53 -7.29 2.64 10.37
CA PHE A 53 -6.94 1.72 11.43
C PHE A 53 -5.43 1.55 11.56
N TRP A 54 -4.95 1.44 12.78
CA TRP A 54 -3.63 0.92 13.05
C TRP A 54 -3.58 -0.59 12.83
N LEU A 55 -2.55 -1.07 12.13
CA LEU A 55 -2.27 -2.48 11.90
C LEU A 55 -0.77 -2.70 11.83
N GLY A 56 -0.19 -3.36 12.84
CA GLY A 56 1.23 -3.70 12.84
C GLY A 56 2.20 -2.51 12.74
N GLY A 57 1.78 -1.33 13.21
CA GLY A 57 2.59 -0.10 13.19
C GLY A 57 2.44 0.77 11.93
N PHE A 58 1.55 0.41 10.99
CA PHE A 58 1.15 1.25 9.86
C PHE A 58 -0.35 1.56 9.89
N VAL A 59 -0.80 2.42 8.99
CA VAL A 59 -2.21 2.78 8.86
C VAL A 59 -2.81 2.15 7.60
N LEU A 60 -3.92 1.45 7.78
CA LEU A 60 -4.77 0.96 6.72
C LEU A 60 -6.02 1.83 6.65
N GLU A 61 -6.24 2.47 5.51
CA GLU A 61 -7.41 3.31 5.26
C GLU A 61 -8.38 2.58 4.31
N PHE A 62 -9.68 2.71 4.59
CA PHE A 62 -10.75 2.33 3.67
C PHE A 62 -11.48 3.56 3.18
N ILE A 63 -11.77 3.62 1.88
CA ILE A 63 -12.53 4.70 1.25
C ILE A 63 -13.73 4.16 0.49
N GLU A 64 -14.90 4.86 0.59
CA GLU A 64 -16.11 4.58 -0.17
C GLU A 64 -16.81 5.87 -0.60
N ASP A 65 -17.46 5.89 -1.75
CA ASP A 65 -18.29 7.02 -2.16
C ASP A 65 -19.58 7.11 -1.32
N LEU A 66 -20.16 8.31 -1.27
CA LEU A 66 -21.46 8.48 -0.62
C LEU A 66 -22.55 7.65 -1.33
N PRO A 67 -23.50 7.08 -0.58
CA PRO A 67 -24.61 6.34 -1.14
C PRO A 67 -25.38 7.14 -2.20
N GLY A 68 -25.50 6.57 -3.39
CA GLY A 68 -26.20 7.21 -4.52
C GLY A 68 -25.44 8.38 -5.18
N GLN A 69 -24.20 8.63 -4.81
CA GLN A 69 -23.35 9.68 -5.37
C GLN A 69 -22.03 9.09 -5.88
N PRO A 70 -22.02 8.42 -7.05
CA PRO A 70 -20.81 7.81 -7.59
C PRO A 70 -19.74 8.85 -7.86
N GLY A 71 -18.58 8.69 -7.24
CA GLY A 71 -17.43 9.58 -7.32
C GLY A 71 -16.20 8.90 -7.91
N PHE A 72 -15.02 9.28 -7.40
CA PHE A 72 -13.75 8.71 -7.86
C PHE A 72 -13.54 7.29 -7.38
N VAL A 73 -14.06 6.91 -6.19
CA VAL A 73 -13.96 5.55 -5.66
C VAL A 73 -14.76 4.58 -6.52
N THR A 74 -16.01 4.94 -6.87
CA THR A 74 -16.84 4.14 -7.77
C THR A 74 -16.16 3.95 -9.14
N ARG A 75 -15.64 5.03 -9.75
CA ARG A 75 -14.90 4.95 -11.03
C ARG A 75 -13.68 4.05 -10.96
N PHE A 76 -12.94 4.09 -9.84
CA PHE A 76 -11.82 3.18 -9.62
C PHE A 76 -12.30 1.73 -9.57
N ILE A 77 -13.33 1.45 -8.75
CA ILE A 77 -13.87 0.09 -8.55
C ILE A 77 -14.47 -0.48 -9.85
N GLU A 78 -15.17 0.33 -10.65
CA GLU A 78 -15.71 -0.10 -11.95
C GLU A 78 -14.62 -0.53 -12.92
N LYS A 79 -13.47 0.13 -12.86
CA LYS A 79 -12.35 -0.15 -13.77
C LYS A 79 -11.42 -1.25 -13.27
N HIS A 80 -11.16 -1.32 -11.97
CA HIS A 80 -10.12 -2.15 -11.39
C HIS A 80 -10.64 -3.23 -10.41
N GLY A 81 -11.90 -3.13 -9.98
CA GLY A 81 -12.44 -3.84 -8.83
C GLY A 81 -12.12 -3.11 -7.52
N GLU A 82 -12.64 -3.64 -6.41
CA GLU A 82 -12.18 -3.22 -5.09
C GLU A 82 -10.69 -3.54 -4.93
N GLY A 83 -9.94 -2.78 -4.13
CA GLY A 83 -8.51 -3.03 -3.93
C GLY A 83 -7.71 -1.81 -3.48
N MET A 84 -6.40 -1.98 -3.45
CA MET A 84 -5.47 -0.91 -3.09
C MET A 84 -5.58 0.25 -4.06
N HIS A 85 -5.89 1.44 -3.54
CA HIS A 85 -6.12 2.65 -4.32
C HIS A 85 -4.86 3.53 -4.38
N HIS A 86 -4.25 3.84 -3.24
CA HIS A 86 -3.05 4.67 -3.21
C HIS A 86 -2.15 4.39 -1.99
N LEU A 87 -0.91 4.85 -2.11
CA LEU A 87 0.03 5.00 -1.01
C LEU A 87 0.07 6.47 -0.60
N SER A 88 0.00 6.76 0.70
CA SER A 88 0.11 8.12 1.21
C SER A 88 1.42 8.34 1.94
N ILE A 89 2.08 9.45 1.58
CA ILE A 89 3.34 9.92 2.16
C ILE A 89 3.12 11.31 2.74
N GLU A 90 3.26 11.45 4.05
CA GLU A 90 3.28 12.77 4.66
C GLU A 90 4.58 13.50 4.34
N VAL A 91 4.46 14.82 4.11
CA VAL A 91 5.58 15.71 3.86
C VAL A 91 5.46 16.98 4.72
N ASN A 92 6.58 17.56 5.10
CA ASN A 92 6.59 18.85 5.78
C ASN A 92 6.32 20.03 4.83
N HIS A 93 6.75 19.91 3.56
CA HIS A 93 6.55 20.93 2.51
C HIS A 93 6.23 20.26 1.19
N LEU A 94 5.02 20.51 0.65
CA LEU A 94 4.53 19.90 -0.59
C LEU A 94 5.10 20.58 -1.84
N GLU A 95 5.16 21.92 -1.84
CA GLU A 95 5.52 22.70 -3.02
C GLU A 95 6.86 22.30 -3.65
N PRO A 96 7.97 22.16 -2.90
CA PRO A 96 9.25 21.71 -3.46
C PRO A 96 9.19 20.29 -4.06
N VAL A 97 8.34 19.42 -3.51
CA VAL A 97 8.11 18.07 -4.04
C VAL A 97 7.42 18.15 -5.40
N VAL A 98 6.33 18.90 -5.49
CA VAL A 98 5.54 19.08 -6.73
C VAL A 98 6.38 19.75 -7.82
N GLU A 99 7.14 20.79 -7.48
CA GLU A 99 8.03 21.48 -8.43
C GLU A 99 9.10 20.53 -8.98
N LYS A 100 9.71 19.73 -8.12
CA LYS A 100 10.71 18.74 -8.54
C LYS A 100 10.09 17.70 -9.48
N LEU A 101 8.94 17.15 -9.11
CA LEU A 101 8.21 16.17 -9.92
C LEU A 101 7.88 16.73 -11.31
N ARG A 102 7.34 17.95 -11.38
CA ARG A 102 6.97 18.61 -12.65
C ARG A 102 8.19 18.90 -13.51
N ARG A 103 9.28 19.39 -12.93
CA ARG A 103 10.56 19.65 -13.62
C ARG A 103 11.12 18.39 -14.25
N ASP A 104 10.97 17.25 -13.57
CA ASP A 104 11.43 15.96 -14.06
C ASP A 104 10.39 15.27 -14.98
N GLY A 105 9.32 15.98 -15.39
CA GLY A 105 8.31 15.51 -16.35
C GLY A 105 7.27 14.55 -15.78
N MET A 106 7.17 14.44 -14.44
CA MET A 106 6.17 13.59 -13.80
C MET A 106 4.79 14.23 -13.86
N ARG A 107 3.76 13.41 -14.06
CA ARG A 107 2.37 13.86 -14.06
C ARG A 107 1.85 13.96 -12.62
N VAL A 108 1.75 15.20 -12.11
CA VAL A 108 1.08 15.53 -10.86
C VAL A 108 -0.39 15.82 -11.13
N VAL A 109 -1.28 15.28 -10.31
CA VAL A 109 -2.75 15.42 -10.41
C VAL A 109 -3.34 15.74 -9.04
N ASP A 110 -4.58 16.24 -9.03
CA ASP A 110 -5.40 16.47 -7.84
C ASP A 110 -4.68 17.26 -6.74
N GLU A 111 -4.00 18.34 -7.14
CA GLU A 111 -3.34 19.26 -6.21
C GLU A 111 -4.37 20.17 -5.54
N GLN A 112 -4.38 20.17 -4.21
CA GLN A 112 -5.30 20.97 -3.39
C GLN A 112 -4.59 21.56 -2.17
N LYS A 113 -5.03 22.76 -1.77
CA LYS A 113 -4.62 23.43 -0.53
C LYS A 113 -5.86 23.67 0.33
N PHE A 114 -5.76 23.37 1.60
CA PHE A 114 -6.87 23.47 2.55
C PHE A 114 -6.69 24.65 3.49
N PRO A 115 -7.79 25.24 4.00
CA PRO A 115 -7.72 26.35 4.97
C PRO A 115 -6.96 26.00 6.26
N SER A 116 -6.86 24.71 6.60
CA SER A 116 -6.09 24.21 7.74
C SER A 116 -4.57 24.41 7.60
N GLY A 117 -4.09 24.76 6.40
CA GLY A 117 -2.66 24.74 6.06
C GLY A 117 -2.17 23.39 5.54
N SER A 118 -3.01 22.36 5.54
CA SER A 118 -2.72 21.08 4.85
C SER A 118 -2.76 21.28 3.33
N ALA A 119 -2.09 20.40 2.62
CA ALA A 119 -2.14 20.36 1.16
C ALA A 119 -1.92 18.93 0.65
N THR A 120 -2.45 18.62 -0.51
CA THR A 120 -2.27 17.31 -1.14
C THR A 120 -1.94 17.43 -2.62
N ALA A 121 -1.21 16.46 -3.13
CA ALA A 121 -1.01 16.25 -4.56
C ALA A 121 -0.71 14.77 -4.80
N PHE A 122 -1.04 14.28 -5.99
CA PHE A 122 -0.80 12.89 -6.36
C PHE A 122 0.15 12.77 -7.54
N ILE A 123 1.03 11.76 -7.52
CA ILE A 123 1.71 11.29 -8.73
C ILE A 123 0.76 10.31 -9.42
N SER A 124 0.47 10.60 -10.69
CA SER A 124 -0.35 9.70 -11.52
C SER A 124 0.31 8.32 -11.66
N PRO A 125 -0.47 7.21 -11.63
CA PRO A 125 0.05 5.86 -11.83
C PRO A 125 0.89 5.68 -13.11
N ARG A 126 0.64 6.51 -14.12
CA ARG A 126 1.43 6.51 -15.37
C ARG A 126 2.89 6.94 -15.19
N SER A 127 3.18 7.66 -14.11
CA SER A 127 4.52 8.17 -13.79
C SER A 127 5.21 7.43 -12.64
N SER A 128 4.53 6.48 -11.99
CA SER A 128 4.95 5.83 -10.74
C SER A 128 4.72 4.32 -10.74
N PHE A 129 5.02 3.66 -11.86
CA PHE A 129 4.92 2.21 -11.99
C PHE A 129 3.55 1.64 -11.57
N GLY A 130 2.48 2.33 -11.98
CA GLY A 130 1.11 1.89 -11.73
C GLY A 130 0.56 2.20 -10.33
N ALA A 131 1.37 2.70 -9.41
CA ALA A 131 0.91 3.09 -8.08
C ALA A 131 0.43 4.57 -8.07
N LEU A 132 -0.79 4.83 -7.61
CA LEU A 132 -1.20 6.19 -7.27
C LEU A 132 -0.52 6.57 -5.95
N ILE A 133 0.23 7.66 -5.91
CA ILE A 133 0.98 8.07 -4.73
C ILE A 133 0.55 9.46 -4.31
N GLN A 134 0.00 9.57 -3.11
CA GLN A 134 -0.37 10.81 -2.48
C GLN A 134 0.82 11.40 -1.72
N PHE A 135 1.05 12.69 -1.90
CA PHE A 135 1.80 13.49 -0.94
C PHE A 135 0.84 14.35 -0.14
N TRP A 136 0.89 14.21 1.17
CA TRP A 136 0.05 14.92 2.11
C TRP A 136 0.89 15.83 3.00
N GLN A 137 0.76 17.13 2.81
CA GLN A 137 1.39 18.10 3.71
C GLN A 137 0.57 18.23 4.96
N VAL A 138 1.17 17.94 6.12
CA VAL A 138 0.56 18.17 7.44
C VAL A 138 1.12 19.44 8.07
N PRO A 139 0.28 20.30 8.66
CA PRO A 139 0.73 21.56 9.28
C PRO A 139 1.73 21.35 10.40
N ASP A 140 1.58 20.29 11.16
CA ASP A 140 2.43 19.95 12.31
C ASP A 140 3.19 18.65 12.09
N PHE A 141 4.04 18.64 11.04
CA PHE A 141 4.84 17.47 10.69
C PHE A 141 5.77 17.01 11.82
N ASP A 142 6.23 17.92 12.68
CA ASP A 142 7.17 17.58 13.76
C ASP A 142 6.50 16.92 14.97
N ASN A 143 5.17 17.07 15.12
CA ASN A 143 4.37 16.41 16.14
C ASN A 143 3.40 15.40 15.52
N PRO A 144 3.91 14.24 15.03
CA PRO A 144 3.04 13.25 14.43
C PRO A 144 2.01 12.72 15.43
N HIS A 145 0.86 12.31 14.91
CA HIS A 145 -0.08 11.55 15.73
C HIS A 145 0.65 10.40 16.42
N PRO A 146 0.53 10.24 17.74
CA PRO A 146 1.23 9.21 18.45
C PRO A 146 0.83 7.84 17.91
N LYS A 147 1.81 7.10 17.41
CA LYS A 147 1.58 5.69 17.07
C LYS A 147 1.31 4.92 18.37
N PRO A 148 0.32 4.02 18.39
CA PRO A 148 0.15 3.14 19.54
C PRO A 148 1.43 2.35 19.77
N ALA A 149 1.75 2.08 21.02
CA ALA A 149 2.85 1.17 21.34
C ALA A 149 2.61 -0.16 20.63
N PRO A 150 3.66 -0.79 20.06
CA PRO A 150 3.55 -2.10 19.46
C PRO A 150 2.92 -3.08 20.48
N ASP A 151 1.81 -3.69 20.09
CA ASP A 151 1.13 -4.70 20.94
C ASP A 151 1.69 -6.11 20.74
N GLY A 152 2.62 -6.27 19.79
CA GLY A 152 3.21 -7.54 19.43
C GLY A 152 2.23 -8.53 18.80
N LEU A 153 1.05 -8.08 18.35
CA LEU A 153 0.06 -8.92 17.70
C LEU A 153 0.29 -9.00 16.18
N ALA A 154 0.76 -7.91 15.60
CA ALA A 154 1.13 -7.84 14.20
C ALA A 154 2.34 -6.90 14.01
N HIS A 155 3.08 -7.11 12.91
CA HIS A 155 4.09 -6.20 12.40
C HIS A 155 3.87 -6.02 10.90
N PHE A 156 3.84 -4.75 10.45
CA PHE A 156 3.80 -4.44 9.03
C PHE A 156 5.19 -4.63 8.43
N ASP A 157 5.33 -5.52 7.44
CA ASP A 157 6.62 -5.76 6.81
C ASP A 157 6.80 -4.88 5.56
N HIS A 158 5.91 -4.97 4.56
CA HIS A 158 6.08 -4.19 3.33
C HIS A 158 4.79 -4.01 2.50
N VAL A 159 4.88 -3.10 1.54
CA VAL A 159 4.03 -3.06 0.35
C VAL A 159 4.84 -3.55 -0.84
N SER A 160 4.25 -4.42 -1.67
CA SER A 160 4.89 -4.94 -2.88
C SER A 160 4.31 -4.31 -4.14
N LEU A 161 5.19 -3.96 -5.08
CA LEU A 161 4.83 -3.50 -6.42
C LEU A 161 5.29 -4.52 -7.47
N ALA A 162 4.37 -4.92 -8.36
CA ALA A 162 4.71 -5.67 -9.56
C ALA A 162 5.13 -4.70 -10.67
N VAL A 163 6.35 -4.84 -11.16
CA VAL A 163 6.95 -3.92 -12.14
C VAL A 163 7.60 -4.67 -13.30
N LYS A 164 7.71 -4.02 -14.46
CA LYS A 164 8.38 -4.57 -15.65
C LYS A 164 9.90 -4.41 -15.60
N ASP A 165 10.37 -3.39 -14.89
CA ASP A 165 11.79 -3.05 -14.74
C ASP A 165 12.05 -2.60 -13.30
N ILE A 166 12.55 -3.51 -12.50
CA ILE A 166 12.78 -3.32 -11.07
C ILE A 166 13.86 -2.26 -10.78
N ARG A 167 14.91 -2.17 -11.64
CA ARG A 167 15.97 -1.17 -11.45
C ARG A 167 15.44 0.24 -11.68
N ARG A 168 14.68 0.44 -12.75
CA ARG A 168 14.03 1.74 -13.00
C ARG A 168 13.05 2.12 -11.92
N ALA A 169 12.29 1.15 -11.37
CA ALA A 169 11.40 1.41 -10.24
C ALA A 169 12.18 1.82 -9.00
N MET A 170 13.22 1.08 -8.62
CA MET A 170 14.07 1.40 -7.46
C MET A 170 14.76 2.77 -7.63
N ASP A 171 15.26 3.09 -8.82
CA ASP A 171 15.85 4.41 -9.11
C ASP A 171 14.84 5.54 -8.93
N PHE A 172 13.59 5.34 -9.40
CA PHE A 172 12.52 6.31 -9.23
C PHE A 172 12.19 6.54 -7.76
N PHE A 173 11.92 5.48 -7.01
CA PHE A 173 11.58 5.61 -5.59
C PHE A 173 12.77 6.14 -4.78
N GLY A 174 14.00 5.76 -5.10
CA GLY A 174 15.21 6.31 -4.50
C GLY A 174 15.40 7.82 -4.75
N ARG A 175 14.97 8.31 -5.90
CA ARG A 175 15.09 9.73 -6.27
C ARG A 175 14.08 10.64 -5.55
N TYR A 176 12.85 10.14 -5.33
CA TYR A 176 11.73 11.00 -4.88
C TYR A 176 11.27 10.75 -3.44
N PHE A 177 11.66 9.63 -2.81
CA PHE A 177 11.06 9.22 -1.52
C PHE A 177 12.07 9.11 -0.37
N SER A 178 13.15 9.90 -0.41
CA SER A 178 14.13 9.98 0.69
C SER A 178 14.57 8.61 1.21
N PRO A 179 15.35 7.84 0.45
CA PRO A 179 15.81 6.53 0.90
C PRO A 179 16.65 6.65 2.16
N VAL A 180 16.38 5.80 3.15
CA VAL A 180 17.13 5.77 4.43
C VAL A 180 18.44 5.03 4.27
N ALA A 181 18.49 4.05 3.37
CA ALA A 181 19.66 3.24 3.06
C ALA A 181 19.60 2.76 1.60
N PRO A 182 20.73 2.33 1.03
CA PRO A 182 20.74 1.65 -0.26
C PRO A 182 19.76 0.46 -0.23
N GLY A 183 18.95 0.34 -1.26
CA GLY A 183 18.06 -0.80 -1.43
C GLY A 183 18.85 -2.11 -1.61
N ARG A 184 18.20 -3.24 -1.31
CA ARG A 184 18.76 -4.53 -1.64
C ARG A 184 18.77 -4.71 -3.16
N GLU A 185 19.95 -5.01 -3.72
CA GLU A 185 20.08 -5.28 -5.15
C GLU A 185 19.08 -6.34 -5.63
N PRO A 186 18.46 -6.14 -6.79
CA PRO A 186 17.57 -7.12 -7.38
C PRO A 186 18.25 -8.47 -7.58
N HIS A 187 17.62 -9.55 -7.14
CA HIS A 187 18.12 -10.90 -7.26
C HIS A 187 16.98 -11.87 -7.57
N LEU A 188 17.31 -13.01 -8.19
CA LEU A 188 16.34 -14.04 -8.45
C LEU A 188 15.95 -14.75 -7.13
N SER A 189 14.67 -14.69 -6.80
CA SER A 189 14.11 -15.44 -5.66
C SER A 189 13.73 -16.85 -6.11
N HIS A 190 14.28 -17.86 -5.43
CA HIS A 190 13.92 -19.26 -5.63
C HIS A 190 13.13 -19.84 -4.44
N SER A 191 13.05 -19.10 -3.34
CA SER A 191 12.35 -19.55 -2.12
C SER A 191 10.84 -19.36 -2.20
N GLU A 192 10.40 -18.37 -2.96
CA GLU A 192 9.00 -17.96 -3.05
C GLU A 192 8.41 -18.12 -4.45
N GLY A 193 9.18 -18.60 -5.39
CA GLY A 193 8.86 -18.72 -6.80
C GLY A 193 10.02 -18.21 -7.66
N ASN A 194 9.91 -18.35 -8.98
CA ASN A 194 10.93 -17.83 -9.89
C ASN A 194 10.58 -16.39 -10.27
N PHE A 195 10.94 -15.41 -9.45
CA PHE A 195 10.78 -14.00 -9.77
C PHE A 195 11.99 -13.19 -9.29
N ILE A 196 12.20 -12.04 -9.88
CA ILE A 196 13.24 -11.10 -9.43
C ILE A 196 12.65 -10.25 -8.30
N LEU A 197 13.35 -10.22 -7.17
CA LEU A 197 13.00 -9.51 -5.96
C LEU A 197 14.00 -8.41 -5.68
N GLY A 198 13.53 -7.22 -5.36
CA GLY A 198 14.32 -6.13 -4.79
C GLY A 198 13.49 -5.40 -3.74
N ASN A 199 14.14 -4.77 -2.79
CA ASN A 199 13.44 -3.93 -1.81
C ASN A 199 14.31 -2.75 -1.38
N MET A 200 13.65 -1.74 -0.81
CA MET A 200 14.32 -0.55 -0.27
C MET A 200 13.48 0.07 0.85
N GLN A 201 14.17 0.80 1.74
CA GLN A 201 13.50 1.61 2.76
C GLN A 201 13.31 3.03 2.22
N VAL A 202 12.08 3.48 2.08
CA VAL A 202 11.72 4.82 1.62
C VAL A 202 10.70 5.44 2.56
N ALA A 203 10.83 6.70 2.88
CA ALA A 203 9.90 7.41 3.78
C ALA A 203 9.60 6.64 5.09
N GLY A 204 10.53 5.84 5.58
CA GLY A 204 10.40 5.07 6.82
C GLY A 204 9.59 3.77 6.71
N PHE A 205 9.30 3.28 5.50
CA PHE A 205 8.68 1.96 5.28
C PHE A 205 9.43 1.14 4.24
N LYS A 206 9.23 -0.17 4.25
CA LYS A 206 9.82 -1.09 3.28
C LYS A 206 8.92 -1.21 2.06
N LEU A 207 9.48 -0.91 0.90
CA LEU A 207 8.86 -1.12 -0.40
C LEU A 207 9.56 -2.29 -1.10
N GLU A 208 8.77 -3.28 -1.49
CA GLU A 208 9.24 -4.43 -2.25
C GLU A 208 8.88 -4.26 -3.72
N PHE A 209 9.74 -4.75 -4.59
CA PHE A 209 9.48 -4.81 -6.03
C PHE A 209 9.64 -6.24 -6.51
N ILE A 210 8.69 -6.69 -7.33
CA ILE A 210 8.71 -7.99 -7.96
C ILE A 210 8.62 -7.86 -9.47
N GLN A 211 9.44 -8.64 -10.18
CA GLN A 211 9.53 -8.65 -11.64
C GLN A 211 9.63 -10.09 -12.15
N SER A 212 8.96 -10.37 -13.26
CA SER A 212 9.14 -11.65 -13.99
C SER A 212 10.56 -11.79 -14.51
N PRO A 213 11.17 -12.98 -14.43
CA PRO A 213 12.45 -13.26 -15.08
C PRO A 213 12.32 -13.14 -16.61
N PRO A 214 13.40 -12.75 -17.32
CA PRO A 214 13.38 -12.71 -18.78
C PRO A 214 13.11 -14.11 -19.36
N GLY A 215 12.13 -14.19 -20.27
CA GLY A 215 11.82 -15.43 -21.02
C GLY A 215 10.79 -16.37 -20.36
N GLU A 216 10.36 -16.14 -19.12
CA GLU A 216 9.39 -17.01 -18.42
C GLU A 216 7.99 -16.37 -18.33
N VAL A 217 7.39 -16.02 -19.47
CA VAL A 217 6.17 -15.19 -19.46
C VAL A 217 4.86 -15.97 -19.22
N GLU A 218 4.79 -17.25 -19.59
CA GLU A 218 3.48 -17.95 -19.65
C GLU A 218 2.94 -18.46 -18.31
N ASN A 219 3.78 -18.74 -17.32
CA ASN A 219 3.36 -19.32 -16.03
C ASN A 219 3.71 -18.50 -14.78
N ASP A 220 4.30 -17.34 -14.95
CA ASP A 220 4.70 -16.48 -13.85
C ASP A 220 3.53 -15.62 -13.33
N PHE A 221 3.34 -15.61 -12.01
CA PHE A 221 2.26 -14.85 -11.36
C PHE A 221 2.43 -13.34 -11.52
N VAL A 222 3.66 -12.83 -11.57
CA VAL A 222 3.95 -11.40 -11.78
C VAL A 222 3.57 -11.00 -13.20
N ALA A 223 3.93 -11.80 -14.21
CA ALA A 223 3.54 -11.56 -15.60
C ALA A 223 2.02 -11.56 -15.77
N ARG A 224 1.31 -12.55 -15.17
CA ARG A 224 -0.17 -12.59 -15.19
C ARG A 224 -0.81 -11.39 -14.52
N PHE A 225 -0.24 -10.94 -13.39
CA PHE A 225 -0.72 -9.73 -12.72
C PHE A 225 -0.56 -8.51 -13.62
N ILE A 226 0.64 -8.29 -14.16
CA ILE A 226 0.93 -7.14 -15.04
C ILE A 226 0.10 -7.18 -16.33
N GLN A 227 -0.11 -8.35 -16.91
CA GLN A 227 -0.95 -8.51 -18.10
C GLN A 227 -2.40 -8.11 -17.83
N ARG A 228 -2.92 -8.44 -16.66
CA ARG A 228 -4.32 -8.18 -16.29
C ARG A 228 -4.56 -6.78 -15.78
N TYR A 229 -3.66 -6.23 -14.97
CA TYR A 229 -3.86 -4.99 -14.21
C TYR A 229 -2.88 -3.87 -14.58
N GLY A 230 -1.82 -4.17 -15.33
CA GLY A 230 -0.68 -3.28 -15.52
C GLY A 230 0.32 -3.41 -14.35
N GLU A 231 1.37 -2.59 -14.39
CA GLU A 231 2.24 -2.40 -13.24
C GLU A 231 1.44 -1.78 -12.10
N GLY A 232 1.79 -2.06 -10.83
CA GLY A 232 1.09 -1.49 -9.69
C GLY A 232 1.28 -2.24 -8.39
N MET A 233 0.53 -1.82 -7.37
CA MET A 233 0.52 -2.44 -6.04
C MET A 233 0.00 -3.87 -6.13
N HIS A 234 0.79 -4.82 -5.64
CA HIS A 234 0.50 -6.25 -5.73
C HIS A 234 -0.06 -6.81 -4.43
N HIS A 235 0.61 -6.55 -3.30
CA HIS A 235 0.18 -7.03 -1.99
C HIS A 235 0.69 -6.16 -0.84
N ILE A 236 0.06 -6.33 0.32
CA ILE A 236 0.58 -5.91 1.62
C ILE A 236 1.07 -7.14 2.38
N SER A 237 2.11 -6.98 3.17
CA SER A 237 2.74 -8.07 3.93
C SER A 237 2.81 -7.77 5.42
N LEU A 238 2.43 -8.75 6.23
CA LEU A 238 2.32 -8.66 7.69
C LEU A 238 2.93 -9.90 8.33
N ASP A 239 3.63 -9.71 9.47
CA ASP A 239 3.89 -10.76 10.42
C ASP A 239 2.75 -10.81 11.44
N LEU A 240 2.23 -12.00 11.76
CA LEU A 240 1.18 -12.18 12.76
C LEU A 240 1.64 -13.13 13.87
N LYS A 241 1.43 -12.72 15.12
CA LYS A 241 1.68 -13.58 16.29
C LYS A 241 0.75 -14.78 16.33
N ASP A 242 -0.54 -14.57 16.01
CA ASP A 242 -1.53 -15.66 15.95
C ASP A 242 -1.66 -16.21 14.52
N PHE A 243 -0.54 -16.63 13.95
CA PHE A 243 -0.49 -17.17 12.59
C PHE A 243 -1.41 -18.38 12.41
N ASP A 244 -1.24 -19.41 13.26
CA ASP A 244 -2.00 -20.66 13.16
C ASP A 244 -3.50 -20.43 13.42
N GLY A 245 -3.83 -19.72 14.50
CA GLY A 245 -5.23 -19.43 14.82
C GLY A 245 -5.93 -18.58 13.73
N THR A 246 -5.20 -17.66 13.11
CA THR A 246 -5.74 -16.87 11.97
C THR A 246 -5.96 -17.76 10.75
N LEU A 247 -5.02 -18.61 10.40
CA LEU A 247 -5.13 -19.58 9.31
C LEU A 247 -6.32 -20.53 9.50
N GLU A 248 -6.49 -21.07 10.72
CA GLU A 248 -7.61 -21.93 11.06
C GLU A 248 -8.96 -21.22 10.98
N ARG A 249 -9.05 -19.96 11.47
CA ARG A 249 -10.27 -19.16 11.36
C ARG A 249 -10.64 -18.90 9.90
N LEU A 250 -9.68 -18.49 9.07
CA LEU A 250 -9.90 -18.27 7.63
C LEU A 250 -10.44 -19.53 6.95
N LYS A 251 -9.79 -20.68 7.16
CA LYS A 251 -10.22 -21.97 6.58
C LYS A 251 -11.61 -22.41 7.06
N ARG A 252 -11.88 -22.31 8.36
CA ARG A 252 -13.17 -22.65 8.95
C ARG A 252 -14.31 -21.78 8.37
N ASP A 253 -14.04 -20.52 8.15
CA ASP A 253 -15.01 -19.54 7.67
C ASP A 253 -15.14 -19.55 6.13
N GLY A 254 -14.41 -20.47 5.45
CA GLY A 254 -14.45 -20.64 4.00
C GLY A 254 -13.73 -19.54 3.21
N VAL A 255 -12.92 -18.71 3.88
CA VAL A 255 -12.09 -17.69 3.22
C VAL A 255 -10.95 -18.37 2.49
N ARG A 256 -10.73 -17.98 1.24
CA ARG A 256 -9.71 -18.59 0.41
C ARG A 256 -8.31 -18.16 0.82
N VAL A 257 -7.53 -19.15 1.26
CA VAL A 257 -6.10 -19.04 1.48
C VAL A 257 -5.36 -19.60 0.26
N VAL A 258 -4.31 -18.91 -0.18
CA VAL A 258 -3.48 -19.31 -1.31
C VAL A 258 -2.00 -19.29 -0.91
N ASP A 259 -1.19 -20.08 -1.63
CA ASP A 259 0.26 -20.16 -1.47
C ASP A 259 0.72 -20.41 0.00
N GLU A 260 -0.03 -21.25 0.72
CA GLU A 260 0.38 -21.73 2.05
C GLU A 260 1.62 -22.61 1.91
N LYS A 261 2.72 -22.16 2.48
CA LYS A 261 4.00 -22.90 2.37
C LYS A 261 4.97 -22.55 3.50
N THR A 262 5.96 -23.43 3.65
CA THR A 262 7.15 -23.19 4.46
C THR A 262 8.35 -23.06 3.52
N ASN A 263 9.11 -21.97 3.64
CA ASN A 263 10.28 -21.76 2.82
C ASN A 263 11.47 -22.60 3.33
N ARG A 264 12.63 -22.57 2.63
CA ARG A 264 13.83 -23.32 2.97
C ARG A 264 14.47 -22.92 4.32
N ARG A 265 14.08 -21.76 4.87
CA ARG A 265 14.55 -21.28 6.18
C ARG A 265 13.63 -21.69 7.33
N GLY A 266 12.54 -22.38 7.04
CA GLY A 266 11.52 -22.74 8.00
C GLY A 266 10.48 -21.66 8.28
N GLU A 267 10.53 -20.53 7.56
CA GLU A 267 9.56 -19.44 7.69
C GLU A 267 8.27 -19.85 6.97
N ARG A 268 7.15 -19.73 7.67
CA ARG A 268 5.82 -20.08 7.16
C ARG A 268 5.08 -18.86 6.66
N GLN A 269 4.36 -19.01 5.57
CA GLN A 269 3.49 -17.97 5.03
C GLN A 269 2.21 -18.54 4.44
N PHE A 270 1.23 -17.66 4.30
CA PHE A 270 0.07 -17.83 3.43
C PHE A 270 -0.38 -16.47 2.89
N PHE A 271 -1.25 -16.48 1.88
CA PHE A 271 -1.92 -15.27 1.43
C PHE A 271 -3.43 -15.40 1.60
N ILE A 272 -4.08 -14.32 2.06
CA ILE A 272 -5.53 -14.17 1.97
C ILE A 272 -5.86 -13.72 0.55
N SER A 273 -6.72 -14.47 -0.13
CA SER A 273 -7.06 -14.21 -1.53
C SER A 273 -7.76 -12.85 -1.71
N PRO A 274 -7.39 -12.06 -2.74
CA PRO A 274 -8.08 -10.81 -3.04
C PRO A 274 -9.56 -10.98 -3.38
N ARG A 275 -10.02 -12.19 -3.73
CA ARG A 275 -11.44 -12.45 -3.99
C ARG A 275 -12.32 -12.30 -2.76
N ASP A 276 -11.75 -12.57 -1.60
CA ASP A 276 -12.49 -12.54 -0.33
C ASP A 276 -12.08 -11.31 0.51
N ALA A 277 -10.88 -10.74 0.26
CA ALA A 277 -10.30 -9.61 0.98
C ALA A 277 -10.42 -8.28 0.21
N PHE A 278 -11.59 -7.98 -0.36
CA PHE A 278 -11.88 -6.70 -1.01
C PHE A 278 -10.82 -6.29 -2.05
N GLY A 279 -10.38 -7.25 -2.87
CA GLY A 279 -9.38 -7.02 -3.92
C GLY A 279 -7.94 -6.89 -3.43
N VAL A 280 -7.68 -7.01 -2.14
CA VAL A 280 -6.34 -6.92 -1.56
C VAL A 280 -5.75 -8.31 -1.38
N LEU A 281 -4.58 -8.56 -1.95
CA LEU A 281 -3.77 -9.73 -1.63
C LEU A 281 -3.00 -9.43 -0.34
N VAL A 282 -3.26 -10.19 0.72
CA VAL A 282 -2.61 -9.99 2.03
C VAL A 282 -1.68 -11.16 2.30
N GLN A 283 -0.38 -10.91 2.32
CA GLN A 283 0.63 -11.88 2.73
C GLN A 283 0.75 -11.89 4.25
N VAL A 284 0.75 -13.06 4.83
CA VAL A 284 0.89 -13.28 6.26
C VAL A 284 2.06 -14.20 6.52
N TRP A 285 2.98 -13.76 7.39
CA TRP A 285 4.13 -14.52 7.86
C TRP A 285 3.99 -14.91 9.32
N ASP A 286 4.59 -16.04 9.66
CA ASP A 286 4.83 -16.49 11.04
C ASP A 286 6.18 -15.91 11.51
N GLY A 287 6.20 -14.62 11.80
CA GLY A 287 7.43 -13.85 12.04
C GLY A 287 7.54 -13.18 13.41
N LEU A 288 6.57 -13.40 14.34
CA LEU A 288 6.53 -12.76 15.66
C LEU A 288 6.73 -13.76 16.80
#